data_2591c816f4f58d0a5845f98114530a20
#
_entry.id   2591c816f4f58d0a5845f98114530a20
#
_cell.length_a   1.000
_cell.length_b   1.000
_cell.length_c   1.000
_cell.angle_alpha   90.00
_cell.angle_beta   90.00
_cell.angle_gamma   90.00
#
_symmetry.space_group_name_H-M   'P 1'
#
loop_
_entity.id
_entity.type
_entity.pdbx_description
1 polymer ?
#
loop_
_entity_poly.entity_id
_entity_poly.type
_entity_poly.pdbx_seq_one_letter_code
_entity_poly.pdbx_strand_id
1 'polypeptide(L)'
;MTQHPLHIFEKLAYPPFSPKVGIARGSKIITRSGVVLLSRKWTPASIYSGLHIRILALFVLITSLATRRLVAMPKDQQFGIVHSTWTAGYYHWLTESLPRALAIHEAYPKATILLPSEKYRHYAETLRCLGIESIAFFPEGSNVRIDAPVLSECPRKFATTSPALLKKVRNIILEKGAFTASQPPDKIIYISRRKARGRFILNEEALEAMLAEFEAESVCLEDFSFKEQVALMQRTRLLISIH
;
A
#
# COMPACT_ATOMS: atom_id res chain seq x y z
N MET A 1 3.83 27.31 -28.06
CA MET A 1 3.64 26.49 -26.86
C MET A 1 4.83 25.56 -26.75
N THR A 2 5.83 25.94 -26.00
CA THR A 2 7.06 25.19 -25.78
C THR A 2 6.75 24.08 -24.75
N GLN A 3 6.80 22.84 -25.19
CA GLN A 3 6.80 21.68 -24.30
C GLN A 3 8.06 21.78 -23.42
N HIS A 4 7.90 22.09 -22.14
CA HIS A 4 8.95 21.87 -21.18
C HIS A 4 9.03 20.36 -20.90
N PRO A 5 10.15 19.74 -21.22
CA PRO A 5 10.27 18.30 -20.98
C PRO A 5 10.38 18.03 -19.48
N LEU A 6 9.55 17.15 -19.00
CA LEU A 6 9.64 16.51 -17.67
C LEU A 6 10.88 15.60 -17.54
N HIS A 7 12.00 15.95 -18.16
CA HIS A 7 13.25 15.17 -18.18
C HIS A 7 13.98 15.10 -16.84
N ILE A 8 13.52 15.86 -15.83
CA ILE A 8 14.16 15.84 -14.50
C ILE A 8 13.94 14.48 -13.80
N PHE A 9 12.87 13.76 -14.12
CA PHE A 9 12.55 12.48 -13.49
C PHE A 9 13.16 11.24 -14.17
N GLU A 10 13.64 11.35 -15.40
CA GLU A 10 14.27 10.22 -16.11
C GLU A 10 15.67 9.87 -15.56
N LYS A 11 16.37 10.80 -14.93
CA LYS A 11 17.70 10.56 -14.35
C LYS A 11 17.72 9.92 -12.96
N LEU A 12 16.57 9.75 -12.30
CA LEU A 12 16.44 9.01 -11.05
C LEU A 12 16.05 7.54 -11.29
N ALA A 13 16.43 6.97 -12.42
CA ALA A 13 16.14 5.59 -12.78
C ALA A 13 16.85 4.60 -11.86
N TYR A 14 16.25 4.33 -10.70
CA TYR A 14 16.45 3.04 -10.06
C TYR A 14 15.86 1.96 -10.97
N PRO A 15 16.51 0.81 -11.12
CA PRO A 15 15.94 -0.28 -11.92
C PRO A 15 14.54 -0.59 -11.38
N PRO A 16 13.54 -0.72 -12.26
CA PRO A 16 12.16 -0.95 -11.87
C PRO A 16 12.08 -2.23 -11.04
N PHE A 17 11.49 -2.12 -9.85
CA PHE A 17 11.34 -3.25 -8.95
C PHE A 17 10.09 -4.06 -9.32
N SER A 18 10.31 -5.36 -9.57
CA SER A 18 9.26 -6.37 -9.67
C SER A 18 9.45 -7.39 -8.56
N PRO A 19 8.46 -7.62 -7.69
CA PRO A 19 8.63 -8.46 -6.51
C PRO A 19 8.82 -9.93 -6.93
N LYS A 20 9.86 -10.57 -6.42
CA LYS A 20 9.98 -12.03 -6.46
C LYS A 20 9.11 -12.61 -5.36
N VAL A 21 8.40 -13.68 -5.68
CA VAL A 21 7.48 -14.36 -4.77
C VAL A 21 7.95 -15.78 -4.53
N GLY A 22 7.83 -16.27 -3.30
CA GLY A 22 8.22 -17.63 -2.97
C GLY A 22 7.77 -18.07 -1.59
N ILE A 23 7.75 -19.39 -1.37
CA ILE A 23 7.43 -20.00 -0.08
C ILE A 23 8.66 -19.97 0.82
N ALA A 24 8.51 -19.36 2.00
CA ALA A 24 9.54 -19.39 3.02
C ALA A 24 9.45 -20.70 3.83
N ARG A 25 10.37 -21.64 3.60
CA ARG A 25 10.38 -22.94 4.28
C ARG A 25 10.43 -22.80 5.80
N GLY A 26 9.65 -23.63 6.50
CA GLY A 26 9.55 -23.70 7.94
C GLY A 26 8.74 -22.56 8.57
N SER A 27 8.58 -22.64 9.89
CA SER A 27 7.75 -21.70 10.65
C SER A 27 8.40 -20.31 10.74
N LYS A 28 7.60 -19.27 10.55
CA LYS A 28 8.02 -17.86 10.60
C LYS A 28 7.17 -17.10 11.59
N ILE A 29 7.81 -16.21 12.34
CA ILE A 29 7.10 -15.22 13.16
C ILE A 29 6.95 -13.95 12.33
N ILE A 30 5.74 -13.46 12.21
CA ILE A 30 5.41 -12.27 11.47
C ILE A 30 4.78 -11.29 12.44
N THR A 31 5.39 -10.13 12.58
CA THR A 31 4.87 -9.09 13.44
C THR A 31 3.77 -8.30 12.75
N ARG A 32 2.84 -7.76 13.52
CA ARG A 32 1.79 -6.88 13.01
C ARG A 32 2.33 -5.62 12.33
N SER A 33 3.53 -5.20 12.68
CA SER A 33 4.24 -4.09 12.05
C SER A 33 4.98 -4.46 10.76
N GLY A 34 4.82 -5.67 10.26
CA GLY A 34 5.38 -6.11 8.99
C GLY A 34 6.81 -6.65 9.05
N VAL A 35 7.40 -6.79 10.21
CA VAL A 35 8.72 -7.42 10.34
C VAL A 35 8.55 -8.94 10.34
N VAL A 36 9.22 -9.62 9.42
CA VAL A 36 9.25 -11.08 9.32
C VAL A 36 10.53 -11.62 9.91
N LEU A 37 10.42 -12.44 10.96
CA LEU A 37 11.53 -13.17 11.54
C LEU A 37 11.67 -14.54 10.87
N LEU A 38 12.77 -14.71 10.19
CA LEU A 38 13.29 -16.02 9.85
C LEU A 38 14.21 -16.48 10.97
N SER A 39 14.07 -17.69 11.42
CA SER A 39 14.71 -18.40 12.52
C SER A 39 16.12 -17.98 12.98
N ARG A 40 16.81 -17.06 12.36
CA ARG A 40 18.07 -16.36 12.73
C ARG A 40 18.52 -15.27 11.78
N LYS A 41 17.78 -14.99 10.67
CA LYS A 41 18.18 -13.96 9.68
C LYS A 41 16.99 -13.08 9.31
N TRP A 42 17.24 -11.78 9.22
CA TRP A 42 16.30 -10.81 8.69
C TRP A 42 15.99 -11.11 7.22
N THR A 43 14.71 -11.11 6.85
CA THR A 43 14.40 -11.24 5.43
C THR A 43 14.29 -9.90 4.73
N PRO A 44 14.81 -9.80 3.49
CA PRO A 44 14.56 -8.65 2.63
C PRO A 44 13.07 -8.46 2.29
N ALA A 45 12.21 -9.39 2.69
CA ALA A 45 10.78 -9.35 2.39
C ALA A 45 10.00 -8.26 3.13
N SER A 46 10.55 -7.71 4.19
CA SER A 46 9.80 -6.78 5.06
C SER A 46 10.51 -5.48 5.40
N ILE A 47 11.78 -5.33 5.02
CA ILE A 47 12.62 -4.21 5.49
C ILE A 47 13.31 -3.56 4.31
N TYR A 48 13.19 -2.24 4.22
CA TYR A 48 13.95 -1.42 3.29
C TYR A 48 15.45 -1.42 3.62
N SER A 49 16.29 -1.16 2.62
CA SER A 49 17.74 -1.06 2.85
C SER A 49 18.09 0.25 3.55
N GLY A 50 18.92 0.16 4.58
CA GLY A 50 19.42 1.30 5.35
C GLY A 50 19.67 0.92 6.79
N LEU A 51 20.82 1.32 7.35
CA LEU A 51 21.19 0.96 8.73
C LEU A 51 20.17 1.50 9.75
N HIS A 52 19.77 2.76 9.60
CA HIS A 52 18.79 3.41 10.49
C HIS A 52 17.42 2.72 10.46
N ILE A 53 16.99 2.24 9.28
CA ILE A 53 15.73 1.51 9.14
C ILE A 53 15.82 0.12 9.79
N ARG A 54 16.97 -0.53 9.70
CA ARG A 54 17.21 -1.82 10.37
C ARG A 54 17.19 -1.68 11.88
N ILE A 55 17.77 -0.60 12.42
CA ILE A 55 17.73 -0.31 13.87
C ILE A 55 16.29 -0.06 14.32
N LEU A 56 15.54 0.76 13.58
CA LEU A 56 14.13 1.00 13.86
C LEU A 56 13.32 -0.30 13.80
N ALA A 57 13.54 -1.13 12.78
CA ALA A 57 12.86 -2.41 12.65
C ALA A 57 13.20 -3.38 13.79
N LEU A 58 14.44 -3.36 14.29
CA LEU A 58 14.83 -4.13 15.47
C LEU A 58 14.09 -3.65 16.73
N PHE A 59 14.01 -2.34 16.93
CA PHE A 59 13.27 -1.77 18.06
C PHE A 59 11.78 -2.14 17.98
N VAL A 60 11.16 -1.96 16.82
CA VAL A 60 9.76 -2.34 16.55
C VAL A 60 9.54 -3.84 16.79
N LEU A 61 10.50 -4.69 16.41
CA LEU A 61 10.44 -6.11 16.65
C LEU A 61 10.48 -6.44 18.13
N ILE A 62 11.46 -5.92 18.85
CA ILE A 62 11.63 -6.19 20.31
C ILE A 62 10.38 -5.75 21.06
N THR A 63 9.90 -4.53 20.82
CA THR A 63 8.69 -4.01 21.45
C THR A 63 7.47 -4.84 21.09
N SER A 64 7.33 -5.24 19.82
CA SER A 64 6.22 -6.07 19.37
C SER A 64 6.22 -7.47 20.00
N LEU A 65 7.38 -8.10 20.12
CA LEU A 65 7.51 -9.41 20.79
C LEU A 65 7.28 -9.31 22.31
N ALA A 66 7.69 -8.22 22.94
CA ALA A 66 7.49 -8.01 24.37
C ALA A 66 6.05 -7.65 24.76
N THR A 67 5.31 -6.97 23.86
CA THR A 67 3.99 -6.42 24.19
C THR A 67 2.81 -7.18 23.59
N ARG A 68 3.06 -8.10 22.64
CA ARG A 68 2.01 -8.82 21.90
C ARG A 68 2.14 -10.31 22.05
N ARG A 69 1.01 -10.97 22.25
CA ARG A 69 0.96 -12.45 22.26
C ARG A 69 1.27 -13.02 20.87
N LEU A 70 1.83 -14.23 20.84
CA LEU A 70 2.11 -14.96 19.61
C LEU A 70 1.00 -16.00 19.39
N VAL A 71 0.30 -15.89 18.27
CA VAL A 71 -0.77 -16.81 17.87
C VAL A 71 -0.32 -17.66 16.69
N ALA A 72 -0.50 -18.97 16.78
CA ALA A 72 -0.26 -19.87 15.65
C ALA A 72 -1.43 -19.81 14.67
N MET A 73 -1.11 -19.60 13.39
CA MET A 73 -2.11 -19.66 12.32
C MET A 73 -2.37 -21.12 11.89
N PRO A 74 -3.55 -21.43 11.30
CA PRO A 74 -3.85 -22.76 10.76
C PRO A 74 -2.77 -23.24 9.80
N LYS A 75 -2.39 -24.53 9.92
CA LYS A 75 -1.32 -25.14 9.10
C LYS A 75 -1.79 -25.59 7.72
N ASP A 76 -3.08 -25.87 7.60
CA ASP A 76 -3.77 -26.27 6.37
C ASP A 76 -4.09 -25.10 5.44
N GLN A 77 -3.87 -23.87 5.90
CA GLN A 77 -4.09 -22.66 5.14
C GLN A 77 -2.76 -21.99 4.76
N GLN A 78 -2.61 -21.65 3.49
CA GLN A 78 -1.46 -20.91 2.99
C GLN A 78 -1.69 -19.42 3.11
N PHE A 79 -0.76 -18.70 3.73
CA PHE A 79 -0.86 -17.25 3.93
C PHE A 79 0.17 -16.49 3.11
N GLY A 80 -0.30 -15.45 2.41
CA GLY A 80 0.54 -14.49 1.68
C GLY A 80 0.77 -13.23 2.51
N ILE A 81 2.03 -12.79 2.61
CA ILE A 81 2.46 -11.64 3.42
C ILE A 81 2.93 -10.52 2.51
N VAL A 82 2.24 -9.40 2.57
CA VAL A 82 2.49 -8.23 1.71
C VAL A 82 2.82 -6.96 2.48
N HIS A 83 2.51 -6.93 3.77
CA HIS A 83 2.73 -5.73 4.57
C HIS A 83 4.19 -5.55 4.99
N SER A 84 4.56 -4.31 5.18
CA SER A 84 5.85 -3.84 5.68
C SER A 84 5.61 -2.81 6.79
N THR A 85 6.65 -2.28 7.39
CA THR A 85 6.54 -1.23 8.42
C THR A 85 5.83 0.04 7.94
N TRP A 86 5.76 0.28 6.64
CA TRP A 86 5.17 1.48 6.04
C TRP A 86 3.78 1.25 5.42
N THR A 87 3.31 0.02 5.40
CA THR A 87 2.03 -0.37 4.77
C THR A 87 0.82 0.40 5.30
N ALA A 88 0.88 0.91 6.54
CA ALA A 88 -0.17 1.76 7.10
C ALA A 88 -0.36 3.09 6.34
N GLY A 89 0.65 3.55 5.60
CA GLY A 89 0.55 4.71 4.72
C GLY A 89 -0.16 4.35 3.43
N TYR A 90 -1.19 5.12 3.05
CA TYR A 90 -2.01 4.86 1.87
C TYR A 90 -1.19 4.77 0.58
N TYR A 91 -0.22 5.68 0.41
CA TYR A 91 0.71 5.65 -0.71
C TYR A 91 1.50 4.32 -0.77
N HIS A 92 2.10 3.90 0.35
CA HIS A 92 2.88 2.65 0.42
C HIS A 92 2.01 1.41 0.20
N TRP A 93 0.77 1.47 0.66
CA TRP A 93 -0.19 0.41 0.35
C TRP A 93 -0.41 0.28 -1.16
N LEU A 94 -0.82 1.36 -1.82
CA LEU A 94 -1.18 1.34 -3.24
C LEU A 94 0.00 1.04 -4.16
N THR A 95 1.18 1.59 -3.83
CA THR A 95 2.33 1.51 -4.74
C THR A 95 3.29 0.37 -4.45
N GLU A 96 3.24 -0.22 -3.26
CA GLU A 96 4.20 -1.25 -2.84
C GLU A 96 3.51 -2.54 -2.39
N SER A 97 2.56 -2.47 -1.45
CA SER A 97 1.93 -3.67 -0.89
C SER A 97 0.90 -4.29 -1.84
N LEU A 98 0.09 -3.47 -2.49
CA LEU A 98 -0.93 -3.95 -3.43
C LEU A 98 -0.35 -4.64 -4.67
N PRO A 99 0.71 -4.12 -5.33
CA PRO A 99 1.42 -4.85 -6.39
C PRO A 99 2.02 -6.18 -5.93
N ARG A 100 2.48 -6.26 -4.68
CA ARG A 100 2.98 -7.50 -4.08
C ARG A 100 1.86 -8.52 -3.86
N ALA A 101 0.68 -8.04 -3.45
CA ALA A 101 -0.50 -8.88 -3.31
C ALA A 101 -0.93 -9.48 -4.65
N LEU A 102 -0.92 -8.68 -5.72
CA LEU A 102 -1.17 -9.18 -7.07
C LEU A 102 -0.16 -10.26 -7.47
N ALA A 103 1.13 -10.01 -7.26
CA ALA A 103 2.18 -10.98 -7.59
C ALA A 103 2.05 -12.30 -6.80
N ILE A 104 1.67 -12.23 -5.52
CA ILE A 104 1.37 -13.43 -4.72
C ILE A 104 0.14 -14.15 -5.29
N HIS A 105 -0.93 -13.44 -5.59
CA HIS A 105 -2.16 -14.03 -6.09
C HIS A 105 -1.96 -14.72 -7.46
N GLU A 106 -1.16 -14.14 -8.33
CA GLU A 106 -0.82 -14.75 -9.63
C GLU A 106 0.03 -16.02 -9.48
N ALA A 107 0.99 -16.02 -8.56
CA ALA A 107 1.87 -17.16 -8.33
C ALA A 107 1.23 -18.25 -7.43
N TYR A 108 0.39 -17.86 -6.49
CA TYR A 108 -0.26 -18.70 -5.49
C TYR A 108 -1.74 -18.31 -5.31
N PRO A 109 -2.62 -18.65 -6.26
CA PRO A 109 -4.02 -18.18 -6.27
C PRO A 109 -4.86 -18.61 -5.05
N LYS A 110 -4.44 -19.69 -4.38
CA LYS A 110 -5.10 -20.21 -3.17
C LYS A 110 -4.61 -19.56 -1.87
N ALA A 111 -3.56 -18.73 -1.94
CA ALA A 111 -3.02 -18.10 -0.74
C ALA A 111 -3.98 -17.02 -0.22
N THR A 112 -4.25 -17.05 1.08
CA THR A 112 -4.99 -16.01 1.78
C THR A 112 -4.06 -14.86 2.10
N ILE A 113 -4.40 -13.65 1.67
CA ILE A 113 -3.62 -12.44 2.00
C ILE A 113 -3.89 -12.07 3.45
N LEU A 114 -2.85 -12.10 4.27
CA LEU A 114 -2.93 -11.76 5.69
C LEU A 114 -2.62 -10.28 5.90
N LEU A 115 -3.59 -9.55 6.45
CA LEU A 115 -3.54 -8.11 6.67
C LEU A 115 -3.36 -7.77 8.15
N PRO A 116 -2.62 -6.68 8.47
CA PRO A 116 -2.29 -6.37 9.87
C PRO A 116 -3.47 -5.81 10.67
N SER A 117 -4.52 -5.29 10.04
CA SER A 117 -5.66 -4.68 10.74
C SER A 117 -6.86 -4.45 9.83
N GLU A 118 -8.06 -4.67 10.35
CA GLU A 118 -9.33 -4.28 9.70
C GLU A 118 -9.56 -2.76 9.69
N LYS A 119 -8.85 -2.04 10.54
CA LYS A 119 -9.00 -0.58 10.69
C LYS A 119 -8.83 0.20 9.38
N TYR A 120 -8.03 -0.32 8.47
CA TYR A 120 -7.77 0.31 7.18
C TYR A 120 -8.66 -0.30 6.11
N ARG A 121 -9.87 0.23 5.95
CA ARG A 121 -10.89 -0.24 5.00
C ARG A 121 -10.36 -0.44 3.58
N HIS A 122 -9.50 0.47 3.12
CA HIS A 122 -8.91 0.42 1.78
C HIS A 122 -8.09 -0.84 1.51
N TYR A 123 -7.60 -1.55 2.52
CA TYR A 123 -6.88 -2.81 2.31
C TYR A 123 -7.76 -3.86 1.64
N ALA A 124 -8.88 -4.18 2.26
CA ALA A 124 -9.80 -5.19 1.75
C ALA A 124 -10.50 -4.70 0.46
N GLU A 125 -10.89 -3.43 0.41
CA GLU A 125 -11.55 -2.84 -0.76
C GLU A 125 -10.68 -2.94 -2.02
N THR A 126 -9.41 -2.54 -1.93
CA THR A 126 -8.47 -2.59 -3.06
C THR A 126 -8.11 -4.00 -3.48
N LEU A 127 -7.97 -4.95 -2.53
CA LEU A 127 -7.72 -6.35 -2.85
C LEU A 127 -8.90 -6.96 -3.61
N ARG A 128 -10.13 -6.71 -3.19
CA ARG A 128 -11.34 -7.16 -3.91
C ARG A 128 -11.43 -6.56 -5.31
N CYS A 129 -11.03 -5.29 -5.48
CA CYS A 129 -10.93 -4.68 -6.82
C CYS A 129 -9.87 -5.37 -7.72
N LEU A 130 -8.89 -6.07 -7.14
CA LEU A 130 -7.98 -6.95 -7.89
C LEU A 130 -8.54 -8.36 -8.12
N GLY A 131 -9.70 -8.69 -7.52
CA GLY A 131 -10.29 -10.04 -7.53
C GLY A 131 -9.68 -10.97 -6.49
N ILE A 132 -9.04 -10.41 -5.45
CA ILE A 132 -8.46 -11.18 -4.34
C ILE A 132 -9.47 -11.20 -3.20
N GLU A 133 -10.24 -12.29 -3.10
CA GLU A 133 -11.29 -12.45 -2.10
C GLU A 133 -10.80 -13.13 -0.81
N SER A 134 -9.75 -13.96 -0.92
CA SER A 134 -9.21 -14.69 0.23
C SER A 134 -8.34 -13.78 1.09
N ILE A 135 -8.95 -13.18 2.10
CA ILE A 135 -8.35 -12.18 2.99
C ILE A 135 -8.55 -12.62 4.44
N ALA A 136 -7.52 -12.51 5.25
CA ALA A 136 -7.57 -12.70 6.69
C ALA A 136 -6.88 -11.54 7.41
N PHE A 137 -7.18 -11.39 8.69
CA PHE A 137 -6.57 -10.35 9.53
C PHE A 137 -5.80 -10.97 10.69
N PHE A 138 -4.78 -10.27 11.16
CA PHE A 138 -4.10 -10.63 12.39
C PHE A 138 -5.11 -10.65 13.54
N PRO A 139 -5.09 -11.67 14.40
CA PRO A 139 -5.84 -11.64 15.65
C PRO A 139 -5.47 -10.39 16.45
N GLU A 140 -6.45 -9.78 17.10
CA GLU A 140 -6.25 -8.53 17.80
C GLU A 140 -5.15 -8.64 18.87
N GLY A 141 -4.30 -7.62 18.96
CA GLY A 141 -3.20 -7.57 19.92
C GLY A 141 -2.13 -8.65 19.74
N SER A 142 -2.02 -9.28 18.56
CA SER A 142 -1.10 -10.40 18.35
C SER A 142 -0.03 -10.16 17.28
N ASN A 143 1.04 -10.92 17.39
CA ASN A 143 1.88 -11.37 16.29
C ASN A 143 1.46 -12.78 15.88
N VAL A 144 1.84 -13.26 14.72
CA VAL A 144 1.46 -14.57 14.25
C VAL A 144 2.67 -15.45 13.94
N ARG A 145 2.48 -16.76 14.15
CA ARG A 145 3.41 -17.79 13.66
C ARG A 145 2.72 -18.52 12.52
N ILE A 146 3.40 -18.58 11.37
CA ILE A 146 2.89 -19.20 10.15
C ILE A 146 3.91 -20.21 9.65
N ASP A 147 3.46 -21.40 9.32
CA ASP A 147 4.27 -22.43 8.67
C ASP A 147 4.28 -22.16 7.15
N ALA A 148 5.49 -22.11 6.57
CA ALA A 148 5.69 -21.95 5.14
C ALA A 148 4.90 -20.79 4.47
N PRO A 149 4.93 -19.54 5.01
CA PRO A 149 4.21 -18.42 4.40
C PRO A 149 4.72 -18.11 2.99
N VAL A 150 3.85 -17.63 2.13
CA VAL A 150 4.23 -17.03 0.85
C VAL A 150 4.69 -15.60 1.11
N LEU A 151 5.93 -15.31 0.77
CA LEU A 151 6.53 -13.99 0.90
C LEU A 151 6.79 -13.40 -0.48
N SER A 152 6.61 -12.09 -0.59
CA SER A 152 7.11 -11.31 -1.71
C SER A 152 8.24 -10.39 -1.25
N GLU A 153 9.21 -10.14 -2.10
CA GLU A 153 10.25 -9.13 -1.81
C GLU A 153 9.63 -7.76 -1.59
N CYS A 154 10.19 -7.00 -0.65
CA CYS A 154 9.87 -5.59 -0.45
C CYS A 154 10.83 -4.73 -1.29
N PRO A 155 10.38 -3.62 -1.88
CA PRO A 155 11.29 -2.69 -2.54
C PRO A 155 12.44 -2.28 -1.60
N ARG A 156 13.67 -2.23 -2.10
CA ARG A 156 14.83 -1.82 -1.28
C ARG A 156 14.81 -0.33 -0.96
N LYS A 157 14.16 0.46 -1.79
CA LYS A 157 13.99 1.91 -1.64
C LYS A 157 12.53 2.27 -1.90
N PHE A 158 12.10 3.40 -1.34
CA PHE A 158 10.75 3.92 -1.57
C PHE A 158 10.53 4.25 -3.05
N ALA A 159 9.30 4.13 -3.49
CA ALA A 159 8.84 4.53 -4.82
C ALA A 159 9.60 3.88 -6.01
N THR A 160 10.13 2.67 -5.83
CA THR A 160 10.85 1.95 -6.89
C THR A 160 10.04 0.87 -7.58
N THR A 161 8.74 0.74 -7.26
CA THR A 161 7.88 -0.24 -7.92
C THR A 161 7.80 0.05 -9.42
N SER A 162 7.90 -0.99 -10.24
CA SER A 162 7.88 -0.89 -11.69
C SER A 162 6.63 -0.13 -12.19
N PRO A 163 6.77 0.92 -13.01
CA PRO A 163 5.64 1.60 -13.62
C PRO A 163 4.72 0.65 -14.41
N ALA A 164 5.29 -0.36 -15.07
CA ALA A 164 4.52 -1.38 -15.77
C ALA A 164 3.64 -2.21 -14.81
N LEU A 165 4.15 -2.57 -13.64
CA LEU A 165 3.40 -3.29 -12.61
C LEU A 165 2.30 -2.40 -12.02
N LEU A 166 2.58 -1.13 -11.74
CA LEU A 166 1.57 -0.17 -11.28
C LEU A 166 0.46 0.04 -12.34
N LYS A 167 0.84 0.15 -13.61
CA LYS A 167 -0.12 0.22 -14.72
C LYS A 167 -0.98 -1.04 -14.81
N LYS A 168 -0.39 -2.23 -14.60
CA LYS A 168 -1.12 -3.50 -14.56
C LYS A 168 -2.14 -3.51 -13.42
N VAL A 169 -1.73 -3.15 -12.20
CA VAL A 169 -2.62 -3.03 -11.03
C VAL A 169 -3.77 -2.06 -11.34
N ARG A 170 -3.46 -0.87 -11.84
CA ARG A 170 -4.46 0.12 -12.22
C ARG A 170 -5.46 -0.42 -13.24
N ASN A 171 -4.99 -1.07 -14.30
CA ASN A 171 -5.87 -1.58 -15.36
C ASN A 171 -6.82 -2.66 -14.83
N ILE A 172 -6.33 -3.59 -13.98
CA ILE A 172 -7.17 -4.61 -13.36
C ILE A 172 -8.23 -3.97 -12.46
N ILE A 173 -7.86 -2.97 -11.66
CA ILE A 173 -8.81 -2.25 -10.80
C ILE A 173 -9.91 -1.60 -11.65
N LEU A 174 -9.55 -0.92 -12.73
CA LEU A 174 -10.51 -0.24 -13.59
C LEU A 174 -11.44 -1.24 -14.29
N GLU A 175 -10.91 -2.34 -14.78
CA GLU A 175 -11.66 -3.38 -15.47
C GLU A 175 -12.62 -4.12 -14.51
N LYS A 176 -12.11 -4.69 -13.44
CA LYS A 176 -12.91 -5.47 -12.47
C LYS A 176 -13.84 -4.61 -11.62
N GLY A 177 -13.47 -3.36 -11.37
CA GLY A 177 -14.31 -2.41 -10.66
C GLY A 177 -15.43 -1.84 -11.51
N ALA A 178 -15.51 -2.20 -12.81
CA ALA A 178 -16.43 -1.63 -13.79
C ALA A 178 -16.40 -0.08 -13.83
N PHE A 179 -15.21 0.48 -13.63
CA PHE A 179 -15.00 1.93 -13.67
C PHE A 179 -14.86 2.39 -15.13
N THR A 180 -15.98 2.55 -15.79
CA THR A 180 -16.02 3.19 -17.11
C THR A 180 -16.16 4.69 -16.90
N ALA A 181 -15.19 5.46 -17.37
CA ALA A 181 -15.33 6.91 -17.38
C ALA A 181 -16.49 7.28 -18.31
N SER A 182 -17.60 7.71 -17.74
CA SER A 182 -18.79 8.11 -18.48
C SER A 182 -18.66 9.50 -19.09
N GLN A 183 -17.69 10.29 -18.67
CA GLN A 183 -17.47 11.67 -19.08
C GLN A 183 -15.97 11.98 -19.12
N PRO A 184 -15.52 12.93 -19.96
CA PRO A 184 -14.13 13.37 -19.96
C PRO A 184 -13.76 14.02 -18.63
N PRO A 185 -12.48 14.02 -18.23
CA PRO A 185 -12.02 14.71 -17.03
C PRO A 185 -12.29 16.22 -17.12
N ASP A 186 -13.11 16.72 -16.22
CA ASP A 186 -13.56 18.11 -16.18
C ASP A 186 -13.26 18.80 -14.85
N LYS A 187 -13.08 18.05 -13.75
CA LYS A 187 -12.95 18.58 -12.40
C LYS A 187 -11.55 19.05 -12.05
N ILE A 188 -11.47 20.14 -11.29
CA ILE A 188 -10.28 20.56 -10.56
C ILE A 188 -10.50 20.13 -9.11
N ILE A 189 -9.64 19.27 -8.57
CA ILE A 189 -9.79 18.72 -7.22
C ILE A 189 -8.62 19.15 -6.36
N TYR A 190 -8.93 19.75 -5.23
CA TYR A 190 -7.99 19.97 -4.14
C TYR A 190 -8.19 18.92 -3.05
N ILE A 191 -7.12 18.13 -2.75
CA ILE A 191 -7.15 17.17 -1.65
C ILE A 191 -6.79 17.89 -0.35
N SER A 192 -7.78 18.15 0.46
CA SER A 192 -7.62 18.72 1.79
C SER A 192 -6.95 17.73 2.76
N ARG A 193 -6.10 18.26 3.61
CA ARG A 193 -5.43 17.50 4.68
C ARG A 193 -6.10 17.70 6.04
N ARG A 194 -7.27 18.33 6.11
CA ARG A 194 -7.99 18.66 7.35
C ARG A 194 -8.25 17.45 8.25
N LYS A 195 -8.52 16.30 7.65
CA LYS A 195 -8.75 15.03 8.38
C LYS A 195 -7.48 14.16 8.50
N ALA A 196 -6.36 14.59 7.94
CA ALA A 196 -5.12 13.84 8.01
C ALA A 196 -4.49 13.92 9.42
N ARG A 197 -3.72 12.90 9.79
CA ARG A 197 -3.05 12.82 11.10
C ARG A 197 -1.79 13.66 11.21
N GLY A 198 -1.39 14.35 10.16
CA GLY A 198 -0.20 15.19 10.13
C GLY A 198 -0.03 15.88 8.79
N ARG A 199 0.93 16.80 8.72
CA ARG A 199 1.19 17.64 7.55
C ARG A 199 -0.03 18.50 7.20
N PHE A 200 -0.41 19.38 8.13
CA PHE A 200 -1.53 20.32 7.97
C PHE A 200 -1.07 21.57 7.22
N ILE A 201 -2.01 22.21 6.55
CA ILE A 201 -1.87 23.59 6.08
C ILE A 201 -2.50 24.50 7.16
N LEU A 202 -1.72 25.44 7.70
CA LEU A 202 -2.20 26.31 8.78
C LEU A 202 -3.31 27.27 8.33
N ASN A 203 -3.25 27.71 7.07
CA ASN A 203 -4.20 28.64 6.45
C ASN A 203 -5.01 27.93 5.35
N GLU A 204 -5.42 26.69 5.57
CA GLU A 204 -6.10 25.88 4.54
C GLU A 204 -7.42 26.51 4.09
N GLU A 205 -8.17 27.16 4.99
CA GLU A 205 -9.42 27.85 4.66
C GLU A 205 -9.20 28.99 3.64
N ALA A 206 -8.14 29.77 3.81
CA ALA A 206 -7.80 30.83 2.86
C ALA A 206 -7.36 30.26 1.50
N LEU A 207 -6.65 29.13 1.51
CA LEU A 207 -6.28 28.40 0.29
C LEU A 207 -7.53 27.86 -0.42
N GLU A 208 -8.47 27.25 0.31
CA GLU A 208 -9.71 26.73 -0.25
C GLU A 208 -10.57 27.86 -0.85
N ALA A 209 -10.66 29.01 -0.18
CA ALA A 209 -11.36 30.16 -0.69
C ALA A 209 -10.75 30.68 -2.02
N MET A 210 -9.44 30.76 -2.09
CA MET A 210 -8.74 31.14 -3.30
C MET A 210 -8.95 30.11 -4.44
N LEU A 211 -8.89 28.82 -4.13
CA LEU A 211 -9.06 27.75 -5.11
C LEU A 211 -10.50 27.66 -5.63
N ALA A 212 -11.49 28.03 -4.82
CA ALA A 212 -12.89 28.10 -5.22
C ALA A 212 -13.14 29.11 -6.36
N GLU A 213 -12.35 30.21 -6.43
CA GLU A 213 -12.41 31.17 -7.55
C GLU A 213 -12.06 30.51 -8.90
N PHE A 214 -11.35 29.38 -8.88
CA PHE A 214 -11.00 28.58 -10.04
C PHE A 214 -11.88 27.32 -10.20
N GLU A 215 -13.04 27.28 -9.55
CA GLU A 215 -13.97 26.14 -9.56
C GLU A 215 -13.34 24.83 -9.03
N ALA A 216 -12.35 24.93 -8.17
CA ALA A 216 -11.75 23.76 -7.54
C ALA A 216 -12.65 23.23 -6.40
N GLU A 217 -12.95 21.95 -6.43
CA GLU A 217 -13.66 21.25 -5.36
C GLU A 217 -12.66 20.77 -4.30
N SER A 218 -12.85 21.20 -3.04
CA SER A 218 -12.05 20.70 -1.92
C SER A 218 -12.65 19.39 -1.37
N VAL A 219 -11.84 18.34 -1.26
CA VAL A 219 -12.27 17.02 -0.80
C VAL A 219 -11.31 16.43 0.23
N CYS A 220 -11.84 15.76 1.24
CA CYS A 220 -11.06 14.88 2.12
C CYS A 220 -11.23 13.44 1.63
N LEU A 221 -10.18 12.79 1.13
CA LEU A 221 -10.28 11.43 0.60
C LEU A 221 -10.69 10.39 1.65
N GLU A 222 -10.54 10.71 2.94
CA GLU A 222 -10.99 9.90 4.06
C GLU A 222 -12.51 9.71 4.11
N ASP A 223 -13.28 10.59 3.46
CA ASP A 223 -14.75 10.53 3.41
C ASP A 223 -15.26 9.59 2.31
N PHE A 224 -14.40 9.17 1.42
CA PHE A 224 -14.74 8.37 0.24
C PHE A 224 -14.29 6.92 0.40
N SER A 225 -15.12 5.98 -0.04
CA SER A 225 -14.70 4.61 -0.29
C SER A 225 -13.64 4.58 -1.41
N PHE A 226 -12.89 3.50 -1.51
CA PHE A 226 -11.90 3.38 -2.58
C PHE A 226 -12.53 3.50 -3.98
N LYS A 227 -13.74 2.94 -4.16
CA LYS A 227 -14.47 3.05 -5.43
C LYS A 227 -14.84 4.49 -5.77
N GLU A 228 -15.32 5.24 -4.81
CA GLU A 228 -15.65 6.66 -4.99
C GLU A 228 -14.40 7.49 -5.28
N GLN A 229 -13.27 7.18 -4.62
CA GLN A 229 -11.97 7.82 -4.92
C GLN A 229 -11.55 7.56 -6.37
N VAL A 230 -11.67 6.32 -6.87
CA VAL A 230 -11.36 6.00 -8.26
C VAL A 230 -12.27 6.77 -9.23
N ALA A 231 -13.58 6.80 -8.96
CA ALA A 231 -14.54 7.54 -9.79
C ALA A 231 -14.23 9.04 -9.81
N LEU A 232 -13.89 9.63 -8.66
CA LEU A 232 -13.48 11.02 -8.55
C LEU A 232 -12.22 11.30 -9.38
N MET A 233 -11.18 10.45 -9.24
CA MET A 233 -9.93 10.61 -9.98
C MET A 233 -10.11 10.46 -11.50
N GLN A 234 -11.03 9.62 -11.97
CA GLN A 234 -11.34 9.51 -13.39
C GLN A 234 -11.94 10.80 -13.98
N ARG A 235 -12.62 11.59 -13.16
CA ARG A 235 -13.19 12.88 -13.55
C ARG A 235 -12.25 14.04 -13.31
N THR A 236 -11.10 13.82 -12.67
CA THR A 236 -10.16 14.88 -12.31
C THR A 236 -9.28 15.26 -13.49
N ARG A 237 -9.41 16.50 -13.96
CA ARG A 237 -8.53 17.13 -14.95
C ARG A 237 -7.26 17.70 -14.31
N LEU A 238 -7.40 18.30 -13.14
CA LEU A 238 -6.30 18.89 -12.38
C LEU A 238 -6.42 18.47 -10.91
N LEU A 239 -5.34 17.88 -10.40
CA LEU A 239 -5.23 17.49 -9.00
C LEU A 239 -4.26 18.42 -8.27
N ILE A 240 -4.72 19.02 -7.20
CA ILE A 240 -3.94 19.90 -6.32
C ILE A 240 -3.84 19.21 -4.95
N SER A 241 -2.65 19.02 -4.46
CA SER A 241 -2.41 18.46 -3.13
C SER A 241 -1.07 18.88 -2.58
N ILE A 242 -0.90 18.78 -1.26
CA ILE A 242 0.41 18.87 -0.61
C ILE A 242 0.95 17.47 -0.30
N HIS A 243 2.26 17.37 -0.34
CA HIS A 243 2.99 16.11 -0.05
C HIS A 243 3.63 16.14 1.34
#